data_7bcd395e0cb06ac54ae8808923c79f12
#
_entry.id   7bcd395e0cb06ac54ae8808923c79f12
#
_cell.length_a   1.000
_cell.length_b   1.000
_cell.length_c   1.000
_cell.angle_alpha   90.00
_cell.angle_beta   90.00
_cell.angle_gamma   90.00
#
_symmetry.space_group_name_H-M   'P 1'
#
loop_
_entity.id
_entity.type
_entity.pdbx_description
1 polymer ?
#
loop_
_entity_poly.entity_id
_entity_poly.type
_entity_poly.pdbx_seq_one_letter_code
_entity_poly.pdbx_strand_id
1 'polypeptide(L)'
;SDRFEDYLPFVTARWEGTVMQTLSPLIYAHSADNLTITGRGTLDGNGLKWWLWEFETRKVIKENGGKLPSLDKLQQMWVDANKDLEISDYYKPSLERKMFRPPFIQFYECTNILIENVKIINSPFWTVNPAFCDNVTIHGVTINNPSSNPKGPNTDGINPSSCRNVRISDCFISVGDDCITIKSGRDADGRKYGKACENITITNCIMLSGHGGVVIGSEMSGGVKRIAISNCVFDGTNAGIRLKASRGRGGVVEDIRVDNIVMKNIQGDAFIFDLFYDRLSKVEPISERTPIFRNIHLSNVTGNDIKRIGYIKGIEEMPISELSFSNMNIVAGKGFQAETATDIRFNNVSFTVEEGPSLNIRQCKDIFLNDVRTKQPIAGQPVVDLEAIENLSIIHCDSTQIVRK
;
A
#
# COMPACT_ATOMS: atom_id res chain seq x y z
N SER A 1 -2.92 -24.74 -12.85
CA SER A 1 -2.43 -26.06 -12.39
C SER A 1 -2.14 -26.01 -10.89
N ASP A 2 -2.17 -27.17 -10.24
CA ASP A 2 -1.77 -27.36 -8.85
C ASP A 2 -0.35 -28.01 -8.74
N ARG A 3 0.31 -28.18 -9.86
CA ARG A 3 1.71 -28.67 -9.93
C ARG A 3 2.63 -27.49 -10.20
N PHE A 4 3.64 -27.33 -9.36
CA PHE A 4 4.58 -26.21 -9.46
C PHE A 4 5.44 -26.28 -10.73
N GLU A 5 5.77 -27.48 -11.19
CA GLU A 5 6.56 -27.72 -12.39
C GLU A 5 5.88 -27.23 -13.68
N ASP A 6 4.55 -27.13 -13.68
CA ASP A 6 3.80 -26.64 -14.83
C ASP A 6 4.00 -25.13 -15.07
N TYR A 7 4.63 -24.43 -14.13
CA TYR A 7 4.97 -23.01 -14.21
C TYR A 7 6.44 -22.78 -14.63
N LEU A 8 7.12 -23.82 -15.07
CA LEU A 8 8.45 -23.72 -15.69
C LEU A 8 8.34 -23.51 -17.21
N PRO A 9 9.36 -22.90 -17.86
CA PRO A 9 10.62 -22.45 -17.26
C PRO A 9 10.45 -21.22 -16.38
N PHE A 10 11.44 -20.92 -15.55
CA PHE A 10 11.49 -19.63 -14.85
C PHE A 10 11.52 -18.48 -15.86
N VAL A 11 10.85 -17.40 -15.50
CA VAL A 11 10.79 -16.18 -16.32
C VAL A 11 11.28 -14.98 -15.51
N THR A 12 11.78 -13.96 -16.21
CA THR A 12 12.12 -12.69 -15.60
C THR A 12 10.85 -12.00 -15.13
N ALA A 13 10.75 -11.72 -13.85
CA ALA A 13 9.59 -11.06 -13.25
C ALA A 13 10.05 -10.13 -12.12
N ARG A 14 9.16 -9.24 -11.69
CA ARG A 14 9.38 -8.46 -10.47
C ARG A 14 8.55 -9.06 -9.33
N TRP A 15 9.22 -9.70 -8.39
CA TRP A 15 8.57 -10.33 -7.24
C TRP A 15 8.87 -9.53 -5.96
N GLU A 16 7.82 -9.13 -5.23
CA GLU A 16 7.90 -8.24 -4.06
C GLU A 16 8.90 -7.08 -4.22
N GLY A 17 8.93 -6.48 -5.39
CA GLY A 17 9.76 -5.31 -5.68
C GLY A 17 11.18 -5.61 -6.16
N THR A 18 11.57 -6.88 -6.30
CA THR A 18 12.90 -7.31 -6.80
C THR A 18 12.76 -8.02 -8.14
N VAL A 19 13.60 -7.66 -9.11
CA VAL A 19 13.67 -8.33 -10.41
C VAL A 19 14.47 -9.62 -10.27
N MET A 20 13.84 -10.74 -10.65
CA MET A 20 14.46 -12.06 -10.51
C MET A 20 13.83 -13.08 -11.45
N GLN A 21 14.46 -14.26 -11.52
CA GLN A 21 13.87 -15.42 -12.17
C GLN A 21 12.84 -16.07 -11.23
N THR A 22 11.61 -16.23 -11.68
CA THR A 22 10.52 -16.82 -10.87
C THR A 22 9.69 -17.81 -11.68
N LEU A 23 8.85 -18.59 -10.99
CA LEU A 23 7.80 -19.35 -11.66
C LEU A 23 6.94 -18.41 -12.51
N SER A 24 6.61 -18.85 -13.73
CA SER A 24 5.82 -18.03 -14.65
C SER A 24 4.48 -17.65 -14.04
N PRO A 25 4.09 -16.37 -14.10
CA PRO A 25 2.70 -15.98 -13.86
C PRO A 25 1.74 -16.79 -14.75
N LEU A 26 0.49 -16.94 -14.30
CA LEU A 26 -0.52 -17.70 -15.05
C LEU A 26 -0.80 -17.05 -16.42
N ILE A 27 -0.82 -15.72 -16.45
CA ILE A 27 -0.85 -14.93 -17.68
C ILE A 27 0.37 -14.01 -17.64
N TYR A 28 1.29 -14.23 -18.57
CA TYR A 28 2.57 -13.54 -18.63
C TYR A 28 2.86 -13.02 -20.02
N ALA A 29 3.38 -11.81 -20.09
CA ALA A 29 3.97 -11.25 -21.30
C ALA A 29 5.21 -10.43 -20.93
N HIS A 30 6.22 -10.42 -21.80
CA HIS A 30 7.45 -9.66 -21.63
C HIS A 30 7.78 -8.92 -22.92
N SER A 31 8.05 -7.61 -22.80
CA SER A 31 8.42 -6.74 -23.92
C SER A 31 7.45 -6.81 -25.10
N ALA A 32 6.15 -6.90 -24.80
CA ALA A 32 5.09 -6.96 -25.79
C ALA A 32 4.28 -5.65 -25.82
N ASP A 33 3.65 -5.40 -26.97
CA ASP A 33 2.85 -4.20 -27.19
C ASP A 33 1.41 -4.57 -27.60
N ASN A 34 0.45 -3.69 -27.28
CA ASN A 34 -0.97 -3.85 -27.64
C ASN A 34 -1.61 -5.12 -27.05
N LEU A 35 -1.49 -5.30 -25.72
CA LEU A 35 -2.05 -6.45 -25.01
C LEU A 35 -3.47 -6.16 -24.52
N THR A 36 -4.39 -7.08 -24.74
CA THR A 36 -5.76 -6.94 -24.27
C THR A 36 -6.25 -8.22 -23.60
N ILE A 37 -6.80 -8.07 -22.39
CA ILE A 37 -7.65 -9.09 -21.73
C ILE A 37 -9.03 -8.47 -21.60
N THR A 38 -10.01 -9.00 -22.30
CA THR A 38 -11.37 -8.45 -22.32
C THR A 38 -12.43 -9.54 -22.29
N GLY A 39 -13.66 -9.17 -21.97
CA GLY A 39 -14.82 -10.05 -21.97
C GLY A 39 -15.53 -10.06 -20.61
N ARG A 40 -16.48 -10.99 -20.45
CA ARG A 40 -17.27 -11.15 -19.21
C ARG A 40 -17.04 -12.50 -18.54
N GLY A 41 -15.96 -13.17 -18.91
CA GLY A 41 -15.58 -14.46 -18.35
C GLY A 41 -14.94 -14.33 -16.98
N THR A 42 -14.74 -15.48 -16.35
CA THR A 42 -14.04 -15.60 -15.07
C THR A 42 -12.67 -16.26 -15.29
N LEU A 43 -11.63 -15.62 -14.77
CA LEU A 43 -10.29 -16.18 -14.65
C LEU A 43 -10.13 -16.68 -13.21
N ASP A 44 -9.98 -17.98 -13.03
CA ASP A 44 -9.79 -18.62 -11.70
C ASP A 44 -8.34 -19.07 -11.54
N GLY A 45 -7.65 -18.48 -10.57
CA GLY A 45 -6.23 -18.78 -10.27
C GLY A 45 -6.03 -20.09 -9.52
N ASN A 46 -7.11 -20.74 -9.04
CA ASN A 46 -7.05 -21.97 -8.24
C ASN A 46 -6.02 -21.91 -7.10
N GLY A 47 -6.00 -20.77 -6.38
CA GLY A 47 -4.93 -20.40 -5.44
C GLY A 47 -4.86 -21.20 -4.14
N LEU A 48 -5.90 -22.01 -3.81
CA LEU A 48 -6.01 -22.65 -2.50
C LEU A 48 -4.78 -23.48 -2.14
N LYS A 49 -4.26 -24.29 -3.07
CA LYS A 49 -3.05 -25.11 -2.82
C LYS A 49 -1.82 -24.24 -2.53
N TRP A 50 -1.68 -23.11 -3.23
CA TRP A 50 -0.62 -22.14 -3.00
C TRP A 50 -0.70 -21.51 -1.62
N TRP A 51 -1.92 -21.21 -1.13
CA TRP A 51 -2.13 -20.61 0.18
C TRP A 51 -1.83 -21.60 1.31
N LEU A 52 -2.32 -22.84 1.18
CA LEU A 52 -2.05 -23.91 2.16
C LEU A 52 -0.56 -24.22 2.23
N TRP A 53 0.11 -24.30 1.08
CA TRP A 53 1.55 -24.46 1.02
C TRP A 53 2.30 -23.30 1.71
N GLU A 54 1.88 -22.05 1.49
CA GLU A 54 2.48 -20.88 2.14
C GLU A 54 2.32 -20.93 3.66
N PHE A 55 1.14 -21.29 4.16
CA PHE A 55 0.90 -21.41 5.60
C PHE A 55 1.76 -22.51 6.22
N GLU A 56 1.85 -23.66 5.58
CA GLU A 56 2.69 -24.76 6.04
C GLU A 56 4.18 -24.37 6.02
N THR A 57 4.64 -23.75 4.96
CA THR A 57 6.02 -23.26 4.83
C THR A 57 6.35 -22.26 5.95
N ARG A 58 5.48 -21.29 6.22
CA ARG A 58 5.69 -20.34 7.33
C ARG A 58 5.76 -21.04 8.69
N LYS A 59 4.91 -22.05 8.91
CA LYS A 59 4.93 -22.85 10.12
C LYS A 59 6.27 -23.58 10.29
N VAL A 60 6.72 -24.31 9.26
CA VAL A 60 8.00 -25.01 9.24
C VAL A 60 9.17 -24.08 9.50
N ILE A 61 9.22 -22.93 8.82
CA ILE A 61 10.26 -21.91 9.02
C ILE A 61 10.29 -21.42 10.47
N LYS A 62 9.11 -21.15 11.05
CA LYS A 62 9.00 -20.69 12.45
C LYS A 62 9.49 -21.74 13.44
N GLU A 63 9.13 -23.01 13.23
CA GLU A 63 9.51 -24.13 14.09
C GLU A 63 11.00 -24.48 13.95
N ASN A 64 11.63 -24.17 12.81
CA ASN A 64 13.04 -24.47 12.51
C ASN A 64 13.96 -23.24 12.61
N GLY A 65 13.71 -22.34 13.55
CA GLY A 65 14.61 -21.23 13.86
C GLY A 65 14.73 -20.17 12.74
N GLY A 66 13.73 -20.07 11.86
CA GLY A 66 13.64 -19.04 10.83
C GLY A 66 14.20 -19.45 9.45
N LYS A 67 14.44 -20.72 9.20
CA LYS A 67 14.93 -21.27 7.92
C LYS A 67 14.16 -22.51 7.51
N LEU A 68 14.15 -22.84 6.23
CA LEU A 68 13.76 -24.18 5.76
C LEU A 68 14.81 -25.21 6.18
N PRO A 69 14.41 -26.40 6.62
CA PRO A 69 15.35 -27.46 7.00
C PRO A 69 16.14 -28.01 5.80
N SER A 70 15.56 -27.99 4.62
CA SER A 70 16.17 -28.36 3.35
C SER A 70 15.44 -27.72 2.19
N LEU A 71 16.10 -27.60 1.04
CA LEU A 71 15.47 -27.21 -0.22
C LEU A 71 15.13 -28.48 -1.02
N ASP A 72 13.95 -28.50 -1.62
CA ASP A 72 13.61 -29.49 -2.62
C ASP A 72 14.29 -29.17 -3.96
N LYS A 73 14.13 -30.06 -4.95
CA LYS A 73 14.78 -29.92 -6.26
C LYS A 73 14.39 -28.61 -6.97
N LEU A 74 13.10 -28.24 -6.91
CA LEU A 74 12.60 -27.02 -7.57
C LEU A 74 13.09 -25.76 -6.86
N GLN A 75 13.10 -25.75 -5.54
CA GLN A 75 13.65 -24.67 -4.73
C GLN A 75 15.15 -24.48 -5.01
N GLN A 76 15.91 -25.58 -5.14
CA GLN A 76 17.32 -25.50 -5.48
C GLN A 76 17.53 -24.92 -6.90
N MET A 77 16.77 -25.39 -7.90
CA MET A 77 16.82 -24.83 -9.26
C MET A 77 16.55 -23.32 -9.27
N TRP A 78 15.59 -22.88 -8.44
CA TRP A 78 15.28 -21.45 -8.33
C TRP A 78 16.41 -20.66 -7.67
N VAL A 79 17.02 -21.17 -6.62
CA VAL A 79 18.20 -20.57 -5.98
C VAL A 79 19.34 -20.45 -6.98
N ASP A 80 19.60 -21.50 -7.73
CA ASP A 80 20.67 -21.53 -8.74
C ASP A 80 20.41 -20.52 -9.87
N ALA A 81 19.15 -20.37 -10.30
CA ALA A 81 18.76 -19.40 -11.32
C ALA A 81 18.94 -17.93 -10.87
N ASN A 82 19.00 -17.68 -9.57
CA ASN A 82 19.11 -16.35 -8.98
C ASN A 82 20.43 -16.10 -8.23
N LYS A 83 21.39 -17.00 -8.27
CA LYS A 83 22.65 -16.94 -7.49
C LYS A 83 23.50 -15.70 -7.77
N ASP A 84 23.45 -15.17 -8.98
CA ASP A 84 24.25 -14.03 -9.44
C ASP A 84 23.52 -12.68 -9.29
N LEU A 85 22.29 -12.69 -8.75
CA LEU A 85 21.56 -11.46 -8.50
C LEU A 85 22.14 -10.75 -7.27
N GLU A 86 22.44 -9.48 -7.41
CA GLU A 86 22.63 -8.57 -6.28
C GLU A 86 21.28 -8.34 -5.58
N ILE A 87 20.81 -9.37 -4.90
CA ILE A 87 19.57 -9.30 -4.13
C ILE A 87 19.85 -8.48 -2.88
N SER A 88 18.93 -7.58 -2.53
CA SER A 88 19.04 -6.82 -1.29
C SER A 88 19.26 -7.76 -0.09
N ASP A 89 19.98 -7.31 0.93
CA ASP A 89 20.23 -8.10 2.14
C ASP A 89 18.96 -8.63 2.81
N TYR A 90 17.81 -8.03 2.50
CA TYR A 90 16.51 -8.52 2.92
C TYR A 90 16.13 -9.86 2.28
N TYR A 91 16.45 -10.07 1.00
CA TYR A 91 16.05 -11.29 0.25
C TYR A 91 17.08 -12.40 0.28
N LYS A 92 18.36 -12.15 0.55
CA LYS A 92 19.36 -13.21 0.71
C LYS A 92 18.90 -14.32 1.66
N PRO A 93 18.32 -14.00 2.84
CA PRO A 93 17.72 -15.03 3.68
C PRO A 93 16.42 -15.61 3.10
N SER A 94 15.73 -14.92 2.21
CA SER A 94 14.45 -15.38 1.65
C SER A 94 14.62 -16.42 0.56
N LEU A 95 15.75 -16.44 -0.15
CA LEU A 95 16.08 -17.50 -1.10
C LEU A 95 16.12 -18.87 -0.43
N GLU A 96 16.56 -18.92 0.81
CA GLU A 96 16.61 -20.15 1.62
C GLU A 96 15.30 -20.44 2.37
N ARG A 97 14.32 -19.54 2.32
CA ARG A 97 13.13 -19.59 3.17
C ARG A 97 11.82 -19.80 2.42
N LYS A 98 11.74 -19.43 1.15
CA LYS A 98 10.50 -19.42 0.40
C LYS A 98 10.71 -19.86 -1.04
N MET A 99 9.79 -20.63 -1.54
CA MET A 99 9.53 -20.67 -2.97
C MET A 99 8.49 -19.59 -3.30
N PHE A 100 8.65 -18.92 -4.43
CA PHE A 100 7.83 -17.77 -4.76
C PHE A 100 6.56 -18.17 -5.50
N ARG A 101 5.43 -17.85 -4.90
CA ARG A 101 4.13 -17.96 -5.56
C ARG A 101 4.10 -16.97 -6.73
N PRO A 102 3.74 -17.38 -7.95
CA PRO A 102 3.69 -16.47 -9.07
C PRO A 102 2.52 -15.48 -8.94
N PRO A 103 2.64 -14.23 -9.40
CA PRO A 103 1.48 -13.38 -9.66
C PRO A 103 0.51 -14.06 -10.62
N PHE A 104 -0.77 -13.69 -10.56
CA PHE A 104 -1.74 -14.27 -11.48
C PHE A 104 -1.56 -13.72 -12.90
N ILE A 105 -1.57 -12.40 -13.04
CA ILE A 105 -1.30 -11.70 -14.30
C ILE A 105 -0.09 -10.78 -14.07
N GLN A 106 0.99 -11.00 -14.81
CA GLN A 106 2.09 -10.07 -14.83
C GLN A 106 2.53 -9.77 -16.25
N PHE A 107 2.41 -8.52 -16.64
CA PHE A 107 3.03 -7.98 -17.84
C PHE A 107 4.32 -7.26 -17.43
N TYR A 108 5.43 -7.61 -18.05
CA TYR A 108 6.74 -7.10 -17.73
C TYR A 108 7.33 -6.33 -18.91
N GLU A 109 7.66 -5.05 -18.73
CA GLU A 109 8.17 -4.17 -19.79
C GLU A 109 7.26 -4.10 -21.03
N CYS A 110 5.95 -4.09 -20.82
CA CYS A 110 4.95 -4.06 -21.89
C CYS A 110 4.33 -2.66 -22.04
N THR A 111 3.77 -2.38 -23.21
CA THR A 111 3.10 -1.12 -23.51
C THR A 111 1.69 -1.32 -24.06
N ASN A 112 0.82 -0.30 -23.96
CA ASN A 112 -0.54 -0.29 -24.48
C ASN A 112 -1.37 -1.49 -23.97
N ILE A 113 -1.57 -1.57 -22.66
CA ILE A 113 -2.27 -2.68 -22.00
C ILE A 113 -3.69 -2.28 -21.69
N LEU A 114 -4.64 -3.15 -22.02
CA LEU A 114 -6.04 -3.07 -21.63
C LEU A 114 -6.47 -4.35 -20.91
N ILE A 115 -7.00 -4.21 -19.68
CA ILE A 115 -7.67 -5.29 -18.94
C ILE A 115 -9.05 -4.79 -18.58
N GLU A 116 -10.11 -5.42 -19.14
CA GLU A 116 -11.45 -4.89 -18.93
C GLU A 116 -12.55 -5.96 -18.76
N ASN A 117 -13.53 -5.63 -17.91
CA ASN A 117 -14.79 -6.34 -17.73
C ASN A 117 -14.71 -7.81 -17.26
N VAL A 118 -13.52 -8.34 -17.04
CA VAL A 118 -13.29 -9.71 -16.58
C VAL A 118 -13.45 -9.84 -15.07
N LYS A 119 -13.84 -11.02 -14.61
CA LYS A 119 -13.80 -11.42 -13.21
C LYS A 119 -12.54 -12.24 -12.93
N ILE A 120 -11.80 -11.92 -11.88
CA ILE A 120 -10.58 -12.62 -11.47
C ILE A 120 -10.75 -13.10 -10.03
N ILE A 121 -10.55 -14.37 -9.79
CA ILE A 121 -10.77 -15.01 -8.48
C ILE A 121 -9.61 -15.93 -8.10
N ASN A 122 -9.48 -16.19 -6.82
CA ASN A 122 -8.57 -17.19 -6.25
C ASN A 122 -7.12 -17.06 -6.75
N SER A 123 -6.57 -15.84 -6.75
CA SER A 123 -5.19 -15.61 -7.14
C SER A 123 -4.21 -16.35 -6.21
N PRO A 124 -3.15 -16.99 -6.72
CA PRO A 124 -2.14 -17.63 -5.87
C PRO A 124 -1.31 -16.62 -5.07
N PHE A 125 -1.17 -15.39 -5.59
CA PHE A 125 -0.38 -14.28 -5.06
C PHE A 125 -0.98 -12.95 -5.54
N TRP A 126 -0.18 -11.91 -5.82
CA TRP A 126 -0.66 -10.65 -6.39
C TRP A 126 -1.47 -10.88 -7.67
N THR A 127 -2.63 -10.25 -7.78
CA THR A 127 -3.58 -10.62 -8.84
C THR A 127 -3.24 -9.97 -10.18
N VAL A 128 -3.25 -8.64 -10.28
CA VAL A 128 -2.87 -7.90 -11.51
C VAL A 128 -1.65 -7.06 -11.20
N ASN A 129 -0.51 -7.45 -11.75
CA ASN A 129 0.79 -6.85 -11.42
C ASN A 129 1.59 -6.46 -12.67
N PRO A 130 1.21 -5.40 -13.39
CA PRO A 130 2.07 -4.86 -14.43
C PRO A 130 3.36 -4.29 -13.81
N ALA A 131 4.51 -4.62 -14.41
CA ALA A 131 5.81 -4.16 -13.95
C ALA A 131 6.59 -3.49 -15.10
N PHE A 132 7.08 -2.28 -14.88
CA PHE A 132 7.77 -1.45 -15.87
C PHE A 132 6.96 -1.16 -17.14
N CYS A 133 5.63 -1.19 -17.03
CA CYS A 133 4.71 -1.00 -18.16
C CYS A 133 4.35 0.48 -18.37
N ASP A 134 3.96 0.80 -19.60
CA ASP A 134 3.49 2.12 -19.98
C ASP A 134 2.13 2.04 -20.66
N ASN A 135 1.28 3.06 -20.45
CA ASN A 135 -0.06 3.14 -21.01
C ASN A 135 -0.93 1.92 -20.66
N VAL A 136 -1.26 1.79 -19.36
CA VAL A 136 -2.04 0.69 -18.80
C VAL A 136 -3.44 1.16 -18.46
N THR A 137 -4.46 0.46 -18.95
CA THR A 137 -5.86 0.70 -18.59
C THR A 137 -6.43 -0.56 -17.95
N ILE A 138 -6.99 -0.42 -16.73
CA ILE A 138 -7.72 -1.48 -16.02
C ILE A 138 -9.10 -0.92 -15.69
N HIS A 139 -10.13 -1.47 -16.36
CA HIS A 139 -11.47 -0.90 -16.31
C HIS A 139 -12.56 -1.96 -16.09
N GLY A 140 -13.49 -1.68 -15.17
CA GLY A 140 -14.64 -2.55 -14.95
C GLY A 140 -14.31 -3.98 -14.48
N VAL A 141 -13.12 -4.18 -13.90
CA VAL A 141 -12.65 -5.50 -13.45
C VAL A 141 -13.20 -5.83 -12.07
N THR A 142 -13.70 -7.06 -11.90
CA THR A 142 -14.06 -7.60 -10.60
C THR A 142 -12.96 -8.51 -10.09
N ILE A 143 -12.33 -8.17 -8.96
CA ILE A 143 -11.34 -9.02 -8.28
C ILE A 143 -11.93 -9.50 -6.96
N ASN A 144 -12.03 -10.82 -6.79
CA ASN A 144 -12.55 -11.42 -5.55
C ASN A 144 -11.67 -12.58 -5.09
N ASN A 145 -10.76 -12.28 -4.18
CA ASN A 145 -9.93 -13.28 -3.49
C ASN A 145 -10.41 -13.43 -2.05
N PRO A 146 -10.45 -14.64 -1.49
CA PRO A 146 -10.92 -14.85 -0.12
C PRO A 146 -10.14 -14.00 0.91
N SER A 147 -10.89 -13.29 1.75
CA SER A 147 -10.37 -12.53 2.89
C SER A 147 -10.45 -13.29 4.21
N SER A 148 -11.08 -14.48 4.20
CA SER A 148 -11.23 -15.39 5.36
C SER A 148 -11.39 -16.85 4.91
N ASN A 149 -11.05 -17.78 5.77
CA ASN A 149 -11.32 -19.22 5.82
C ASN A 149 -11.15 -20.05 4.51
N PRO A 150 -9.97 -20.27 4.00
CA PRO A 150 -8.73 -19.64 4.38
C PRO A 150 -8.57 -18.28 3.68
N LYS A 151 -7.97 -17.33 4.35
CA LYS A 151 -7.58 -16.07 3.73
C LYS A 151 -6.52 -16.31 2.67
N GLY A 152 -6.68 -15.72 1.48
CA GLY A 152 -5.65 -15.72 0.46
C GLY A 152 -4.48 -14.78 0.84
N PRO A 153 -3.31 -15.29 1.28
CA PRO A 153 -2.20 -14.45 1.71
C PRO A 153 -1.55 -13.74 0.53
N ASN A 154 -1.28 -12.45 0.67
CA ASN A 154 -0.68 -11.61 -0.37
C ASN A 154 -1.46 -11.63 -1.70
N THR A 155 -2.78 -11.72 -1.62
CA THR A 155 -3.64 -11.68 -2.81
C THR A 155 -4.08 -10.27 -3.14
N ASP A 156 -3.11 -9.34 -3.17
CA ASP A 156 -3.34 -7.94 -3.56
C ASP A 156 -4.10 -7.88 -4.90
N GLY A 157 -4.97 -6.89 -5.07
CA GLY A 157 -5.82 -6.79 -6.25
C GLY A 157 -5.06 -6.27 -7.47
N ILE A 158 -4.69 -5.00 -7.48
CA ILE A 158 -4.03 -4.34 -8.62
C ILE A 158 -2.74 -3.67 -8.13
N ASN A 159 -1.59 -4.13 -8.63
CA ASN A 159 -0.28 -3.71 -8.17
C ASN A 159 0.60 -3.19 -9.31
N PRO A 160 0.37 -1.98 -9.84
CA PRO A 160 1.31 -1.39 -10.77
C PRO A 160 2.65 -1.15 -10.10
N SER A 161 3.74 -1.60 -10.73
CA SER A 161 5.10 -1.52 -10.19
C SER A 161 6.05 -0.85 -11.19
N SER A 162 6.53 0.35 -10.88
CA SER A 162 7.32 1.20 -11.80
C SER A 162 6.63 1.41 -13.16
N CYS A 163 5.31 1.52 -13.16
CA CYS A 163 4.50 1.78 -14.34
C CYS A 163 4.24 3.29 -14.50
N ARG A 164 3.95 3.71 -15.71
CA ARG A 164 3.53 5.09 -15.98
C ARG A 164 2.28 5.15 -16.87
N ASN A 165 1.55 6.27 -16.78
CA ASN A 165 0.32 6.48 -17.54
C ASN A 165 -0.72 5.37 -17.30
N VAL A 166 -1.06 5.14 -16.02
CA VAL A 166 -1.98 4.07 -15.60
C VAL A 166 -3.35 4.63 -15.28
N ARG A 167 -4.40 4.02 -15.78
CA ARG A 167 -5.79 4.34 -15.48
C ARG A 167 -6.47 3.12 -14.88
N ILE A 168 -7.01 3.26 -13.66
CA ILE A 168 -7.77 2.22 -12.97
C ILE A 168 -9.14 2.81 -12.66
N SER A 169 -10.20 2.23 -13.23
CA SER A 169 -11.55 2.76 -13.05
C SER A 169 -12.63 1.70 -13.01
N ASP A 170 -13.72 2.01 -12.29
CA ASP A 170 -14.93 1.23 -12.25
C ASP A 170 -14.73 -0.23 -11.79
N CYS A 171 -13.70 -0.45 -10.95
CA CYS A 171 -13.33 -1.77 -10.47
C CYS A 171 -14.02 -2.10 -9.14
N PHE A 172 -14.34 -3.38 -8.96
CA PHE A 172 -14.87 -3.94 -7.73
C PHE A 172 -13.84 -4.90 -7.12
N ILE A 173 -13.32 -4.61 -5.92
CA ILE A 173 -12.18 -5.32 -5.36
C ILE A 173 -12.48 -5.77 -3.93
N SER A 174 -12.34 -7.08 -3.69
CA SER A 174 -12.41 -7.71 -2.37
C SER A 174 -11.31 -8.77 -2.27
N VAL A 175 -10.32 -8.57 -1.40
CA VAL A 175 -9.09 -9.36 -1.43
C VAL A 175 -8.56 -9.68 -0.03
N GLY A 176 -7.59 -10.57 0.04
CA GLY A 176 -6.94 -10.96 1.29
C GLY A 176 -5.78 -10.05 1.71
N ASP A 177 -5.30 -9.15 0.84
CA ASP A 177 -4.26 -8.15 1.14
C ASP A 177 -4.66 -6.77 0.60
N ASP A 178 -3.78 -5.90 0.13
CA ASP A 178 -4.12 -4.55 -0.33
C ASP A 178 -4.99 -4.57 -1.62
N CYS A 179 -6.01 -3.72 -1.72
CA CYS A 179 -6.90 -3.70 -2.90
C CYS A 179 -6.19 -3.13 -4.13
N ILE A 180 -5.67 -1.91 -4.04
CA ILE A 180 -4.81 -1.31 -5.08
C ILE A 180 -3.53 -0.86 -4.41
N THR A 181 -2.38 -1.34 -4.90
CA THR A 181 -1.09 -1.01 -4.29
C THR A 181 -0.08 -0.53 -5.31
N ILE A 182 0.30 0.74 -5.22
CA ILE A 182 1.27 1.37 -6.11
C ILE A 182 2.68 1.10 -5.59
N LYS A 183 3.51 0.52 -6.42
CA LYS A 183 4.87 0.06 -6.08
C LYS A 183 5.90 0.55 -7.09
N SER A 184 7.17 0.61 -6.70
CA SER A 184 8.27 1.00 -7.61
C SER A 184 9.60 0.32 -7.25
N GLY A 185 9.52 -0.87 -6.69
CA GLY A 185 10.70 -1.67 -6.34
C GLY A 185 11.17 -1.47 -4.92
N ARG A 186 12.00 -2.40 -4.49
CA ARG A 186 12.43 -2.53 -3.10
C ARG A 186 13.92 -2.27 -2.93
N ASP A 187 14.27 -1.43 -1.95
CA ASP A 187 15.64 -1.18 -1.51
C ASP A 187 16.62 -0.88 -2.68
N ALA A 188 17.78 -1.52 -2.69
CA ALA A 188 18.79 -1.32 -3.72
C ALA A 188 18.30 -1.66 -5.13
N ASP A 189 17.46 -2.70 -5.30
CA ASP A 189 16.87 -3.04 -6.60
C ASP A 189 15.99 -1.89 -7.13
N GLY A 190 15.06 -1.40 -6.31
CA GLY A 190 14.21 -0.29 -6.70
C GLY A 190 14.99 0.98 -7.05
N ARG A 191 16.02 1.33 -6.28
CA ARG A 191 16.89 2.48 -6.54
C ARG A 191 17.75 2.29 -7.78
N LYS A 192 18.29 1.08 -8.02
CA LYS A 192 19.08 0.73 -9.20
C LYS A 192 18.30 0.97 -10.50
N TYR A 193 17.06 0.50 -10.57
CA TYR A 193 16.21 0.78 -11.73
C TYR A 193 15.75 2.24 -11.78
N GLY A 194 15.55 2.88 -10.64
CA GLY A 194 15.21 4.31 -10.53
C GLY A 194 13.94 4.73 -11.30
N LYS A 195 13.06 3.76 -11.62
CA LYS A 195 11.82 4.01 -12.38
C LYS A 195 10.66 4.19 -11.41
N ALA A 196 10.16 5.40 -11.34
CA ALA A 196 8.99 5.74 -10.53
C ALA A 196 7.72 5.05 -11.08
N CYS A 197 6.74 4.86 -10.17
CA CYS A 197 5.36 4.63 -10.57
C CYS A 197 4.66 5.98 -10.64
N GLU A 198 4.17 6.41 -11.83
CA GLU A 198 3.78 7.80 -12.02
C GLU A 198 2.66 8.03 -13.05
N ASN A 199 1.99 9.18 -12.95
CA ASN A 199 0.86 9.53 -13.80
C ASN A 199 -0.26 8.50 -13.70
N ILE A 200 -0.80 8.31 -12.49
CA ILE A 200 -1.83 7.29 -12.22
C ILE A 200 -3.13 7.96 -11.79
N THR A 201 -4.23 7.52 -12.37
CA THR A 201 -5.57 7.85 -11.90
C THR A 201 -6.29 6.60 -11.41
N ILE A 202 -6.94 6.69 -10.23
CA ILE A 202 -7.80 5.66 -9.64
C ILE A 202 -9.14 6.32 -9.35
N THR A 203 -10.21 5.85 -10.00
CA THR A 203 -11.51 6.49 -9.84
C THR A 203 -12.69 5.51 -9.93
N ASN A 204 -13.81 5.85 -9.31
CA ASN A 204 -15.06 5.10 -9.34
C ASN A 204 -14.91 3.62 -8.89
N CYS A 205 -13.98 3.33 -7.98
CA CYS A 205 -13.73 1.96 -7.53
C CYS A 205 -14.40 1.69 -6.18
N ILE A 206 -14.81 0.44 -5.98
CA ILE A 206 -15.38 -0.06 -4.72
C ILE A 206 -14.46 -1.13 -4.15
N MET A 207 -13.97 -0.89 -2.92
CA MET A 207 -13.11 -1.81 -2.19
C MET A 207 -13.86 -2.31 -0.95
N LEU A 208 -14.13 -3.63 -0.88
CA LEU A 208 -14.95 -4.21 0.21
C LEU A 208 -14.15 -4.90 1.28
N SER A 209 -12.98 -5.42 0.97
CA SER A 209 -12.12 -6.05 1.96
C SER A 209 -10.68 -6.04 1.47
N GLY A 210 -9.75 -5.98 2.42
CA GLY A 210 -8.31 -5.94 2.14
C GLY A 210 -7.55 -5.29 3.28
N HIS A 211 -6.21 -5.31 3.22
CA HIS A 211 -5.38 -4.61 4.20
C HIS A 211 -5.41 -3.08 4.00
N GLY A 212 -5.71 -2.61 2.80
CA GLY A 212 -5.91 -1.19 2.52
C GLY A 212 -6.70 -0.99 1.23
N GLY A 213 -7.47 0.10 1.12
CA GLY A 213 -8.20 0.47 -0.08
C GLY A 213 -7.22 0.89 -1.18
N VAL A 214 -6.54 2.02 -1.02
CA VAL A 214 -5.42 2.39 -1.88
C VAL A 214 -4.15 2.56 -1.04
N VAL A 215 -3.11 1.86 -1.45
CA VAL A 215 -1.85 1.75 -0.72
C VAL A 215 -0.68 2.19 -1.61
N ILE A 216 0.30 2.87 -1.04
CA ILE A 216 1.59 3.15 -1.68
C ILE A 216 2.67 2.46 -0.86
N GLY A 217 3.46 1.62 -1.50
CA GLY A 217 4.55 0.90 -0.84
C GLY A 217 4.13 -0.48 -0.27
N SER A 218 4.97 -1.09 0.63
CA SER A 218 6.26 -0.59 1.10
C SER A 218 7.39 -0.58 0.06
N GLU A 219 7.23 -1.25 -1.06
CA GLU A 219 8.20 -1.29 -2.16
C GLU A 219 8.06 -0.03 -3.04
N MET A 220 8.58 1.10 -2.58
CA MET A 220 8.48 2.41 -3.23
C MET A 220 9.84 3.05 -3.57
N SER A 221 10.90 2.25 -3.62
CA SER A 221 12.28 2.73 -3.69
C SER A 221 12.65 3.43 -5.01
N GLY A 222 11.90 3.17 -6.10
CA GLY A 222 12.03 3.90 -7.36
C GLY A 222 11.25 5.22 -7.42
N GLY A 223 10.48 5.53 -6.34
CA GLY A 223 9.62 6.70 -6.27
C GLY A 223 8.18 6.46 -6.74
N VAL A 224 7.25 7.26 -6.22
CA VAL A 224 5.81 7.28 -6.62
C VAL A 224 5.38 8.74 -6.69
N LYS A 225 4.81 9.17 -7.81
CA LYS A 225 4.45 10.59 -7.98
C LYS A 225 3.34 10.83 -8.99
N ARG A 226 2.64 11.95 -8.82
CA ARG A 226 1.52 12.36 -9.68
C ARG A 226 0.41 11.31 -9.72
N ILE A 227 -0.17 11.04 -8.54
CA ILE A 227 -1.26 10.09 -8.34
C ILE A 227 -2.53 10.84 -7.96
N ALA A 228 -3.62 10.58 -8.67
CA ALA A 228 -4.94 11.08 -8.34
C ALA A 228 -5.90 9.93 -8.03
N ILE A 229 -6.51 9.97 -6.83
CA ILE A 229 -7.46 8.96 -6.33
C ILE A 229 -8.77 9.69 -6.04
N SER A 230 -9.87 9.30 -6.69
CA SER A 230 -11.12 10.02 -6.53
C SER A 230 -12.36 9.15 -6.67
N ASN A 231 -13.48 9.61 -6.10
CA ASN A 231 -14.80 8.98 -6.28
C ASN A 231 -14.82 7.48 -5.90
N CYS A 232 -14.17 7.11 -4.81
CA CYS A 232 -14.07 5.72 -4.39
C CYS A 232 -14.84 5.46 -3.09
N VAL A 233 -15.29 4.21 -2.91
CA VAL A 233 -15.94 3.71 -1.70
C VAL A 233 -15.09 2.61 -1.10
N PHE A 234 -14.74 2.76 0.20
CA PHE A 234 -14.04 1.73 0.98
C PHE A 234 -14.97 1.23 2.08
N ASP A 235 -15.34 -0.04 2.05
CA ASP A 235 -16.23 -0.65 3.04
C ASP A 235 -15.67 -1.99 3.51
N GLY A 236 -15.17 -2.04 4.74
CA GLY A 236 -14.64 -3.26 5.36
C GLY A 236 -13.13 -3.50 5.15
N THR A 237 -12.38 -2.57 4.56
CA THR A 237 -10.91 -2.67 4.50
C THR A 237 -10.27 -2.41 5.88
N ASN A 238 -9.07 -2.94 6.12
CA ASN A 238 -8.36 -2.66 7.37
C ASN A 238 -7.83 -1.22 7.42
N ALA A 239 -7.40 -0.65 6.30
CA ALA A 239 -7.07 0.77 6.18
C ALA A 239 -7.77 1.39 4.96
N GLY A 240 -7.98 2.69 4.98
CA GLY A 240 -8.48 3.43 3.81
C GLY A 240 -7.33 3.78 2.86
N ILE A 241 -6.68 4.90 3.07
CA ILE A 241 -5.48 5.37 2.34
C ILE A 241 -4.25 5.08 3.19
N ARG A 242 -3.28 4.37 2.62
CA ARG A 242 -2.09 3.96 3.35
C ARG A 242 -0.81 4.18 2.57
N LEU A 243 0.10 4.98 3.11
CA LEU A 243 1.46 5.14 2.61
C LEU A 243 2.42 4.53 3.62
N LYS A 244 3.25 3.59 3.17
CA LYS A 244 4.14 2.82 4.07
C LYS A 244 5.53 2.69 3.47
N ALA A 245 6.53 3.01 4.28
CA ALA A 245 7.95 2.82 3.97
C ALA A 245 8.74 2.59 5.27
N SER A 246 10.04 2.43 5.16
CA SER A 246 10.98 2.37 6.27
C SER A 246 12.35 2.87 5.84
N ARG A 247 13.20 3.21 6.80
CA ARG A 247 14.62 3.46 6.54
C ARG A 247 15.22 2.34 5.71
N GLY A 248 16.13 2.67 4.79
CA GLY A 248 16.70 1.71 3.85
C GLY A 248 15.97 1.61 2.51
N ARG A 249 14.67 1.97 2.44
CA ARG A 249 13.93 1.99 1.18
C ARG A 249 14.46 3.04 0.22
N GLY A 250 14.68 4.29 0.71
CA GLY A 250 14.87 5.42 -0.19
C GLY A 250 13.61 5.74 -0.99
N GLY A 251 13.77 6.48 -2.07
CA GLY A 251 12.68 6.89 -2.94
C GLY A 251 11.83 8.04 -2.40
N VAL A 252 11.10 8.69 -3.29
CA VAL A 252 10.24 9.83 -2.97
C VAL A 252 8.80 9.50 -3.33
N VAL A 253 7.87 9.70 -2.39
CA VAL A 253 6.42 9.67 -2.63
C VAL A 253 5.93 11.11 -2.54
N GLU A 254 5.45 11.64 -3.67
CA GLU A 254 5.04 13.03 -3.78
C GLU A 254 3.90 13.25 -4.78
N ASP A 255 3.29 14.42 -4.77
CA ASP A 255 2.18 14.79 -5.67
C ASP A 255 1.01 13.79 -5.60
N ILE A 256 0.56 13.46 -4.40
CA ILE A 256 -0.58 12.57 -4.18
C ILE A 256 -1.83 13.40 -3.88
N ARG A 257 -2.89 13.16 -4.63
CA ARG A 257 -4.19 13.80 -4.45
C ARG A 257 -5.26 12.75 -4.20
N VAL A 258 -6.02 12.93 -3.11
CA VAL A 258 -7.14 12.07 -2.73
C VAL A 258 -8.37 12.95 -2.57
N ASP A 259 -9.45 12.64 -3.28
CA ASP A 259 -10.64 13.46 -3.28
C ASP A 259 -11.93 12.65 -3.37
N ASN A 260 -12.99 13.13 -2.72
CA ASN A 260 -14.32 12.54 -2.78
C ASN A 260 -14.35 11.03 -2.45
N ILE A 261 -14.00 10.69 -1.21
CA ILE A 261 -13.94 9.32 -0.71
C ILE A 261 -15.01 9.08 0.37
N VAL A 262 -15.71 7.98 0.27
CA VAL A 262 -16.62 7.48 1.31
C VAL A 262 -16.01 6.25 1.97
N MET A 263 -15.92 6.26 3.31
CA MET A 263 -15.36 5.15 4.08
C MET A 263 -16.38 4.60 5.09
N LYS A 264 -16.46 3.29 5.20
CA LYS A 264 -17.30 2.61 6.17
C LYS A 264 -16.64 1.32 6.66
N ASN A 265 -16.93 0.93 7.91
CA ASN A 265 -16.43 -0.33 8.48
C ASN A 265 -14.91 -0.50 8.38
N ILE A 266 -14.13 0.57 8.53
CA ILE A 266 -12.66 0.48 8.48
C ILE A 266 -12.15 -0.16 9.78
N GLN A 267 -11.60 -1.37 9.65
CA GLN A 267 -11.23 -2.23 10.78
C GLN A 267 -9.99 -1.74 11.55
N GLY A 268 -9.24 -0.82 10.98
CA GLY A 268 -8.08 -0.16 11.57
C GLY A 268 -8.15 1.35 11.37
N ASP A 269 -7.32 1.89 10.51
CA ASP A 269 -7.11 3.33 10.34
C ASP A 269 -7.65 3.83 8.99
N ALA A 270 -8.40 4.95 8.98
CA ALA A 270 -8.78 5.57 7.70
C ALA A 270 -7.56 6.09 6.93
N PHE A 271 -6.56 6.64 7.64
CA PHE A 271 -5.36 7.20 7.04
C PHE A 271 -4.09 6.72 7.75
N ILE A 272 -3.11 6.25 6.99
CA ILE A 272 -1.79 5.83 7.51
C ILE A 272 -0.69 6.45 6.65
N PHE A 273 0.21 7.18 7.30
CA PHE A 273 1.45 7.69 6.71
C PHE A 273 2.61 7.26 7.61
N ASP A 274 3.29 6.16 7.27
CA ASP A 274 4.18 5.45 8.19
C ASP A 274 5.56 5.19 7.56
N LEU A 275 6.59 5.77 8.16
CA LEU A 275 8.00 5.53 7.81
C LEU A 275 8.70 4.52 8.75
N PHE A 276 7.94 3.81 9.58
CA PHE A 276 8.40 2.74 10.49
C PHE A 276 7.81 1.38 10.17
N TYR A 277 7.45 1.15 8.91
CA TYR A 277 6.81 -0.11 8.50
C TYR A 277 7.64 -1.35 8.90
N ASP A 278 8.96 -1.34 8.64
CA ASP A 278 9.90 -2.32 9.17
C ASP A 278 10.45 -1.82 10.52
N ARG A 279 9.85 -2.29 11.62
CA ARG A 279 10.09 -1.81 13.00
C ARG A 279 11.53 -1.87 13.50
N LEU A 280 12.42 -2.55 12.78
CA LEU A 280 13.82 -2.77 13.16
C LEU A 280 14.81 -1.78 12.51
N SER A 281 14.33 -0.78 11.78
CA SER A 281 15.21 0.17 11.10
C SER A 281 15.92 1.07 12.10
N LYS A 282 17.25 1.06 12.08
CA LYS A 282 18.10 1.96 12.88
C LYS A 282 18.12 3.36 12.25
N VAL A 283 18.36 4.38 13.06
CA VAL A 283 18.65 5.74 12.58
C VAL A 283 19.88 5.70 11.69
N GLU A 284 19.76 6.27 10.48
CA GLU A 284 20.83 6.36 9.49
C GLU A 284 21.03 7.85 9.09
N PRO A 285 22.22 8.27 8.68
CA PRO A 285 22.39 9.57 8.04
C PRO A 285 21.53 9.69 6.78
N ILE A 286 21.12 10.91 6.43
CA ILE A 286 20.37 11.18 5.19
C ILE A 286 21.21 10.73 3.99
N SER A 287 20.61 9.90 3.14
CA SER A 287 21.23 9.35 1.94
C SER A 287 20.15 8.93 0.92
N GLU A 288 20.55 8.30 -0.18
CA GLU A 288 19.63 7.67 -1.15
C GLU A 288 18.75 6.57 -0.53
N ARG A 289 19.07 6.12 0.68
CA ARG A 289 18.31 5.13 1.46
C ARG A 289 17.19 5.75 2.29
N THR A 290 17.16 7.07 2.42
CA THR A 290 16.19 7.79 3.25
C THR A 290 14.87 7.96 2.48
N PRO A 291 13.74 7.38 2.93
CA PRO A 291 12.44 7.55 2.28
C PRO A 291 11.90 8.96 2.53
N ILE A 292 11.25 9.53 1.53
CA ILE A 292 10.66 10.87 1.59
C ILE A 292 9.18 10.79 1.22
N PHE A 293 8.30 11.30 2.11
CA PHE A 293 6.88 11.52 1.84
C PHE A 293 6.58 13.00 1.94
N ARG A 294 6.08 13.60 0.86
CA ARG A 294 5.74 15.04 0.81
C ARG A 294 4.66 15.37 -0.21
N ASN A 295 4.09 16.55 -0.11
CA ASN A 295 3.09 17.10 -1.04
C ASN A 295 1.90 16.14 -1.27
N ILE A 296 1.21 15.82 -0.15
CA ILE A 296 0.11 14.87 -0.11
C ILE A 296 -1.14 15.58 0.40
N HIS A 297 -2.19 15.61 -0.40
CA HIS A 297 -3.40 16.36 -0.08
C HIS A 297 -4.64 15.47 -0.18
N LEU A 298 -5.44 15.49 0.89
CA LEU A 298 -6.68 14.74 0.97
C LEU A 298 -7.85 15.73 1.20
N SER A 299 -8.91 15.56 0.43
CA SER A 299 -10.10 16.42 0.53
C SER A 299 -11.40 15.64 0.34
N ASN A 300 -12.50 16.22 0.87
CA ASN A 300 -13.85 15.73 0.67
C ASN A 300 -14.02 14.25 1.07
N VAL A 301 -13.65 13.92 2.32
CA VAL A 301 -13.75 12.56 2.84
C VAL A 301 -14.81 12.48 3.93
N THR A 302 -15.69 11.49 3.80
CA THR A 302 -16.66 11.14 4.85
C THR A 302 -16.42 9.70 5.31
N GLY A 303 -16.67 9.45 6.62
CA GLY A 303 -16.47 8.11 7.16
C GLY A 303 -17.21 7.85 8.47
N ASN A 304 -17.64 6.61 8.65
CA ASN A 304 -18.23 6.13 9.90
C ASN A 304 -17.85 4.67 10.17
N ASP A 305 -18.08 4.20 11.38
CA ASP A 305 -17.71 2.86 11.82
C ASP A 305 -16.21 2.56 11.57
N ILE A 306 -15.37 3.50 11.97
CA ILE A 306 -13.92 3.46 11.78
C ILE A 306 -13.25 3.27 13.14
N LYS A 307 -12.28 2.37 13.25
CA LYS A 307 -11.62 2.11 14.52
C LYS A 307 -10.76 3.31 14.97
N ARG A 308 -9.97 3.90 14.07
CA ARG A 308 -9.19 5.13 14.31
C ARG A 308 -9.15 6.00 13.05
N ILE A 309 -9.19 7.30 13.20
CA ILE A 309 -9.11 8.23 12.07
C ILE A 309 -7.79 8.06 11.33
N GLY A 310 -6.69 7.93 12.03
CA GLY A 310 -5.42 7.62 11.39
C GLY A 310 -4.19 8.14 12.13
N TYR A 311 -3.04 7.99 11.48
CA TYR A 311 -1.80 8.54 12.00
C TYR A 311 -0.77 8.90 10.93
N ILE A 312 0.10 9.84 11.32
CA ILE A 312 1.35 10.17 10.64
C ILE A 312 2.48 9.77 11.58
N LYS A 313 3.46 9.04 11.07
CA LYS A 313 4.69 8.71 11.80
C LYS A 313 5.92 8.87 10.90
N GLY A 314 6.52 10.05 10.98
CA GLY A 314 7.75 10.38 10.26
C GLY A 314 9.01 9.91 10.98
N ILE A 315 10.16 10.05 10.34
CA ILE A 315 11.50 9.81 10.91
C ILE A 315 12.17 11.16 11.19
N GLU A 316 12.97 11.23 12.24
CA GLU A 316 13.55 12.50 12.72
C GLU A 316 14.44 13.15 11.67
N GLU A 317 15.24 12.38 10.95
CA GLU A 317 16.14 12.84 9.92
C GLU A 317 15.44 13.31 8.64
N MET A 318 14.19 12.88 8.41
CA MET A 318 13.38 13.25 7.25
C MET A 318 11.88 13.21 7.63
N PRO A 319 11.37 14.23 8.32
CA PRO A 319 9.95 14.32 8.68
C PRO A 319 9.04 14.26 7.44
N ILE A 320 7.86 13.66 7.59
CA ILE A 320 6.84 13.72 6.55
C ILE A 320 6.34 15.17 6.43
N SER A 321 6.23 15.70 5.21
CA SER A 321 5.98 17.12 5.01
C SER A 321 4.88 17.45 3.99
N GLU A 322 4.39 18.69 4.05
CA GLU A 322 3.44 19.24 3.08
C GLU A 322 2.16 18.39 2.98
N LEU A 323 1.49 18.13 4.11
CA LEU A 323 0.24 17.39 4.15
C LEU A 323 -0.95 18.32 4.39
N SER A 324 -2.06 18.07 3.68
CA SER A 324 -3.32 18.73 4.01
C SER A 324 -4.49 17.76 4.08
N PHE A 325 -5.36 18.02 5.03
CA PHE A 325 -6.63 17.35 5.28
C PHE A 325 -7.73 18.40 5.26
N SER A 326 -8.63 18.33 4.27
CA SER A 326 -9.62 19.38 4.05
C SER A 326 -11.03 18.82 3.84
N ASN A 327 -12.04 19.51 4.34
CA ASN A 327 -13.45 19.14 4.14
C ASN A 327 -13.76 17.70 4.56
N MET A 328 -13.45 17.33 5.79
CA MET A 328 -13.64 15.96 6.28
C MET A 328 -14.72 15.89 7.36
N ASN A 329 -15.51 14.82 7.32
CA ASN A 329 -16.46 14.49 8.38
C ASN A 329 -16.36 13.01 8.72
N ILE A 330 -15.67 12.67 9.82
CA ILE A 330 -15.36 11.31 10.19
C ILE A 330 -15.78 11.03 11.63
N VAL A 331 -16.47 9.89 11.80
CA VAL A 331 -16.82 9.32 13.10
C VAL A 331 -16.02 8.04 13.31
N ALA A 332 -15.29 7.96 14.42
CA ALA A 332 -14.38 6.86 14.70
C ALA A 332 -14.26 6.55 16.20
N GLY A 333 -13.78 5.37 16.57
CA GLY A 333 -13.46 5.05 17.96
C GLY A 333 -12.34 5.94 18.52
N LYS A 334 -11.27 6.17 17.75
CA LYS A 334 -10.10 6.99 18.15
C LYS A 334 -9.77 8.09 17.15
N GLY A 335 -9.12 9.13 17.63
CA GLY A 335 -8.74 10.31 16.86
C GLY A 335 -7.56 10.08 15.91
N PHE A 336 -7.12 11.20 15.32
CA PHE A 336 -5.95 11.25 14.45
C PHE A 336 -4.69 11.61 15.27
N GLN A 337 -3.58 10.97 14.97
CA GLN A 337 -2.29 11.21 15.61
C GLN A 337 -1.25 11.66 14.59
N ALA A 338 -0.44 12.66 14.92
CA ALA A 338 0.71 13.05 14.10
C ALA A 338 1.96 13.14 14.95
N GLU A 339 3.04 12.53 14.47
CA GLU A 339 4.35 12.53 15.13
C GLU A 339 5.45 12.69 14.07
N THR A 340 6.38 13.59 14.34
CA THR A 340 7.55 13.85 13.49
C THR A 340 7.17 14.21 12.06
N ALA A 341 6.47 15.34 11.91
CA ALA A 341 6.04 15.86 10.62
C ALA A 341 6.09 17.39 10.58
N THR A 342 6.10 17.97 9.37
CA THR A 342 6.17 19.41 9.18
C THR A 342 5.22 19.88 8.08
N ASP A 343 4.75 21.14 8.14
CA ASP A 343 3.75 21.73 7.25
C ASP A 343 2.50 20.85 7.12
N ILE A 344 1.79 20.67 8.23
CA ILE A 344 0.53 19.94 8.26
C ILE A 344 -0.62 20.91 8.40
N ARG A 345 -1.63 20.77 7.55
CA ARG A 345 -2.81 21.61 7.52
C ARG A 345 -4.08 20.80 7.72
N PHE A 346 -4.88 21.17 8.70
CA PHE A 346 -6.25 20.70 8.87
C PHE A 346 -7.20 21.87 8.61
N ASN A 347 -8.08 21.72 7.64
CA ASN A 347 -9.00 22.79 7.23
C ASN A 347 -10.43 22.26 7.08
N ASN A 348 -11.37 22.82 7.81
CA ASN A 348 -12.77 22.40 7.85
C ASN A 348 -12.91 20.88 8.08
N VAL A 349 -12.40 20.40 9.21
CA VAL A 349 -12.46 18.98 9.59
C VAL A 349 -13.32 18.77 10.83
N SER A 350 -14.25 17.85 10.76
CA SER A 350 -15.10 17.41 11.87
C SER A 350 -14.74 15.96 12.22
N PHE A 351 -13.98 15.78 13.29
CA PHE A 351 -13.55 14.48 13.80
C PHE A 351 -14.29 14.18 15.11
N THR A 352 -15.24 13.25 15.06
CA THR A 352 -16.01 12.80 16.22
C THR A 352 -15.48 11.45 16.67
N VAL A 353 -15.10 11.33 17.93
CA VAL A 353 -14.45 10.14 18.48
C VAL A 353 -15.15 9.66 19.74
N GLU A 354 -14.99 8.37 20.05
CA GLU A 354 -15.55 7.75 21.25
C GLU A 354 -14.60 7.89 22.44
N GLU A 355 -13.28 7.94 22.21
CA GLU A 355 -12.25 8.08 23.24
C GLU A 355 -11.05 8.94 22.80
N GLY A 356 -10.48 9.66 23.76
CA GLY A 356 -9.32 10.52 23.60
C GLY A 356 -9.59 11.82 22.82
N PRO A 357 -8.55 12.57 22.46
CA PRO A 357 -8.69 13.75 21.63
C PRO A 357 -9.01 13.38 20.18
N SER A 358 -9.76 14.22 19.50
CA SER A 358 -10.02 14.09 18.07
C SER A 358 -8.74 14.23 17.23
N LEU A 359 -7.81 15.08 17.70
CA LEU A 359 -6.52 15.34 17.06
C LEU A 359 -5.41 15.41 18.11
N ASN A 360 -4.38 14.61 17.98
CA ASN A 360 -3.20 14.61 18.83
C ASN A 360 -1.95 14.81 17.98
N ILE A 361 -1.22 15.92 18.18
CA ILE A 361 -0.03 16.27 17.39
C ILE A 361 1.15 16.45 18.32
N ARG A 362 2.24 15.75 18.02
CA ARG A 362 3.47 15.75 18.83
C ARG A 362 4.72 15.91 17.99
N GLN A 363 5.70 16.64 18.50
CA GLN A 363 7.03 16.79 17.87
C GLN A 363 6.90 17.19 16.38
N CYS A 364 6.02 18.13 16.10
CA CYS A 364 5.73 18.61 14.75
C CYS A 364 6.04 20.09 14.61
N LYS A 365 6.23 20.52 13.36
CA LYS A 365 6.54 21.90 13.01
C LYS A 365 5.58 22.44 11.94
N ASP A 366 5.34 23.75 11.96
CA ASP A 366 4.50 24.45 10.97
C ASP A 366 3.09 23.84 10.86
N ILE A 367 2.35 23.86 11.97
CA ILE A 367 1.01 23.29 12.06
C ILE A 367 -0.03 24.38 11.85
N PHE A 368 -0.96 24.13 10.93
CA PHE A 368 -2.08 25.01 10.64
C PHE A 368 -3.41 24.31 10.90
N LEU A 369 -4.20 24.84 11.86
CA LEU A 369 -5.52 24.35 12.23
C LEU A 369 -6.56 25.44 11.92
N ASN A 370 -7.48 25.16 10.99
CA ASN A 370 -8.58 26.04 10.66
C ASN A 370 -9.91 25.28 10.69
N ASP A 371 -10.83 25.70 11.53
CA ASP A 371 -12.13 25.05 11.71
C ASP A 371 -12.01 23.53 11.99
N VAL A 372 -11.22 23.19 13.01
CA VAL A 372 -11.11 21.82 13.55
C VAL A 372 -12.12 21.69 14.68
N ARG A 373 -13.05 20.73 14.55
CA ARG A 373 -14.16 20.57 15.48
C ARG A 373 -14.57 19.11 15.69
N THR A 374 -15.39 18.89 16.69
CA THR A 374 -16.11 17.64 16.93
C THR A 374 -17.58 17.89 17.10
N LYS A 375 -18.44 16.96 16.71
CA LYS A 375 -19.89 17.07 16.95
C LYS A 375 -20.29 16.67 18.37
N GLN A 376 -19.46 15.84 19.03
CA GLN A 376 -19.73 15.31 20.37
C GLN A 376 -18.46 15.41 21.21
N PRO A 377 -18.23 16.56 21.90
CA PRO A 377 -17.10 16.70 22.81
C PRO A 377 -17.19 15.70 23.96
N ILE A 378 -16.09 15.08 24.32
CA ILE A 378 -16.01 14.18 25.47
C ILE A 378 -15.68 14.99 26.71
N ALA A 379 -16.49 14.86 27.75
CA ALA A 379 -16.29 15.60 29.00
C ALA A 379 -14.90 15.33 29.59
N GLY A 380 -14.16 16.39 29.89
CA GLY A 380 -12.81 16.32 30.46
C GLY A 380 -11.70 15.94 29.46
N GLN A 381 -12.01 15.82 28.19
CA GLN A 381 -11.02 15.55 27.12
C GLN A 381 -10.90 16.76 26.18
N PRO A 382 -9.68 17.15 25.76
CA PRO A 382 -9.53 18.16 24.73
C PRO A 382 -9.95 17.58 23.37
N VAL A 383 -10.40 18.45 22.47
CA VAL A 383 -10.60 18.09 21.06
C VAL A 383 -9.24 18.00 20.35
N VAL A 384 -8.34 18.94 20.69
CA VAL A 384 -6.98 19.00 20.15
C VAL A 384 -5.97 18.99 21.30
N ASP A 385 -5.05 18.02 21.29
CA ASP A 385 -3.91 17.91 22.23
C ASP A 385 -2.61 18.09 21.46
N LEU A 386 -1.85 19.12 21.85
CA LEU A 386 -0.61 19.54 21.19
C LEU A 386 0.57 19.44 22.16
N GLU A 387 1.65 18.79 21.72
CA GLU A 387 2.86 18.64 22.52
C GLU A 387 4.11 18.89 21.67
N ALA A 388 5.01 19.77 22.14
CA ALA A 388 6.26 20.09 21.46
C ALA A 388 6.05 20.53 19.99
N ILE A 389 5.26 21.58 19.78
CA ILE A 389 4.94 22.11 18.46
C ILE A 389 5.73 23.42 18.21
N GLU A 390 6.48 23.43 17.11
CA GLU A 390 7.13 24.65 16.60
C GLU A 390 6.25 25.28 15.50
N ASN A 391 5.96 26.57 15.59
CA ASN A 391 5.14 27.35 14.67
C ASN A 391 3.70 26.80 14.51
N LEU A 392 2.80 27.33 15.29
CA LEU A 392 1.40 26.93 15.32
C LEU A 392 0.48 28.09 14.93
N SER A 393 -0.39 27.86 13.96
CA SER A 393 -1.47 28.76 13.60
C SER A 393 -2.83 28.09 13.86
N ILE A 394 -3.72 28.76 14.59
CA ILE A 394 -5.05 28.27 14.90
C ILE A 394 -6.06 29.36 14.55
N ILE A 395 -7.02 28.99 13.71
CA ILE A 395 -8.07 29.90 13.23
C ILE A 395 -9.43 29.18 13.34
N HIS A 396 -10.46 29.89 13.79
CA HIS A 396 -11.82 29.38 13.89
C HIS A 396 -12.02 28.08 14.67
N CYS A 397 -11.10 27.78 15.59
CA CYS A 397 -11.23 26.64 16.50
C CYS A 397 -11.61 27.13 17.90
N ASP A 398 -12.38 26.35 18.65
CA ASP A 398 -12.71 26.64 20.04
C ASP A 398 -11.47 26.49 20.92
N SER A 399 -10.91 27.61 21.37
CA SER A 399 -9.70 27.64 22.17
C SER A 399 -9.83 26.91 23.52
N THR A 400 -11.05 26.77 24.05
CA THR A 400 -11.29 26.04 25.31
C THR A 400 -11.14 24.53 25.18
N GLN A 401 -11.12 24.02 23.96
CA GLN A 401 -10.99 22.60 23.63
C GLN A 401 -9.58 22.23 23.15
N ILE A 402 -8.62 23.14 23.23
CA ILE A 402 -7.23 22.94 22.80
C ILE A 402 -6.30 22.97 24.01
N VAL A 403 -5.56 21.89 24.18
CA VAL A 403 -4.49 21.80 25.19
C VAL A 403 -3.13 21.88 24.51
N ARG A 404 -2.21 22.66 25.10
CA ARG A 404 -0.81 22.79 24.65
C ARG A 404 0.09 22.43 25.82
N LYS A 405 1.09 21.56 25.56
CA LYS A 405 2.08 21.09 26.54
C LYS A 405 3.48 21.37 26.04
#